data_e5bc8a5303e3c31c9aae922ff64547fd
#
_entry.id   e5bc8a5303e3c31c9aae922ff64547fd
#
_cell.length_a   1.000
_cell.length_b   1.000
_cell.length_c   1.000
_cell.angle_alpha   90.00
_cell.angle_beta   90.00
_cell.angle_gamma   90.00
#
_symmetry.space_group_name_H-M   'P 1'
#
loop_
_entity.id
_entity.type
_entity.pdbx_description
1 polymer ?
#
loop_
_entity_poly.entity_id
_entity_poly.type
_entity_poly.pdbx_seq_one_letter_code
_entity_poly.pdbx_strand_id
1 'polypeptide(L)'
;MMNNLEKLRNENPLIVCYTNDVVKNFTANGLLSIGASPAMSEAPEEAEDFYQVASGLLINIGTLTHNNEADLIKIGKIANQLGTPIVFDPVAVGASQYRKDFCKNFLIAPCFLKFRIDPAGP
;
A
#
# COMPACT_ATOMS: atom_id res chain seq x y z
N MET A 1 -21.12 17.87 11.79
CA MET A 1 -19.76 17.36 11.54
C MET A 1 -19.84 16.14 10.64
N MET A 2 -19.04 16.13 9.58
CA MET A 2 -18.99 15.05 8.62
C MET A 2 -18.25 13.84 9.21
N ASN A 3 -18.81 12.63 9.13
CA ASN A 3 -18.09 11.41 9.53
C ASN A 3 -17.04 11.02 8.46
N ASN A 4 -16.20 10.05 8.78
CA ASN A 4 -15.10 9.65 7.90
C ASN A 4 -15.57 9.11 6.54
N LEU A 5 -16.68 8.38 6.51
CA LEU A 5 -17.23 7.85 5.26
C LEU A 5 -17.77 8.95 4.37
N GLU A 6 -18.50 9.90 4.94
CA GLU A 6 -19.01 11.07 4.19
C GLU A 6 -17.88 11.89 3.63
N LYS A 7 -16.85 12.13 4.44
CA LYS A 7 -15.66 12.88 4.03
C LYS A 7 -14.94 12.18 2.88
N LEU A 8 -14.76 10.87 2.97
CA LEU A 8 -14.13 10.06 1.92
C LEU A 8 -14.92 10.14 0.62
N ARG A 9 -16.24 10.03 0.68
CA ARG A 9 -17.11 10.12 -0.49
C ARG A 9 -17.08 11.49 -1.14
N ASN A 10 -16.98 12.55 -0.34
CA ASN A 10 -16.92 13.91 -0.86
C ASN A 10 -15.56 14.21 -1.49
N GLU A 11 -14.48 13.73 -0.89
CA GLU A 11 -13.13 14.00 -1.38
C GLU A 11 -12.71 13.07 -2.52
N ASN A 12 -13.30 11.89 -2.61
CA ASN A 12 -13.00 10.87 -3.61
C ASN A 12 -11.47 10.64 -3.75
N PRO A 13 -10.77 10.29 -2.66
CA PRO A 13 -9.31 10.28 -2.64
C PRO A 13 -8.73 9.21 -3.55
N LEU A 14 -7.60 9.53 -4.19
CA LEU A 14 -6.82 8.56 -4.94
C LEU A 14 -6.03 7.68 -3.98
N ILE A 15 -6.24 6.38 -4.06
CA ILE A 15 -5.49 5.37 -3.32
C ILE A 15 -4.73 4.51 -4.31
N VAL A 16 -3.41 4.60 -4.26
CA VAL A 16 -2.56 3.75 -5.10
C VAL A 16 -2.35 2.43 -4.39
N CYS A 17 -2.48 1.33 -5.12
CA CYS A 17 -2.39 -0.01 -4.57
C CYS A 17 -1.29 -0.81 -5.27
N TYR A 18 -0.34 -1.28 -4.49
CA TYR A 18 0.53 -2.38 -4.87
C TYR A 18 0.05 -3.58 -4.06
N THR A 19 -0.73 -4.45 -4.69
CA THR A 19 -1.36 -5.56 -4.00
C THR A 19 -1.08 -6.89 -4.68
N ASN A 20 -1.59 -7.98 -4.12
CA ASN A 20 -1.37 -9.31 -4.69
C ASN A 20 -2.41 -9.62 -5.78
N ASP A 21 -2.05 -10.55 -6.66
CA ASP A 21 -2.82 -10.86 -7.86
C ASP A 21 -4.21 -11.45 -7.56
N VAL A 22 -4.38 -12.08 -6.41
CA VAL A 22 -5.64 -12.74 -6.04
C VAL A 22 -6.71 -11.71 -5.67
N VAL A 23 -6.34 -10.58 -5.08
CA VAL A 23 -7.28 -9.61 -4.51
C VAL A 23 -7.35 -8.28 -5.24
N LYS A 24 -6.63 -8.10 -6.35
CA LYS A 24 -6.62 -6.82 -7.09
C LYS A 24 -8.02 -6.31 -7.41
N ASN A 25 -8.83 -7.13 -8.03
CA ASN A 25 -10.19 -6.77 -8.43
C ASN A 25 -11.07 -6.49 -7.21
N PHE A 26 -11.00 -7.33 -6.20
CA PHE A 26 -11.75 -7.16 -4.96
C PHE A 26 -11.38 -5.86 -4.25
N THR A 27 -10.09 -5.57 -4.13
CA THR A 27 -9.59 -4.34 -3.50
C THR A 27 -10.05 -3.10 -4.26
N ALA A 28 -9.94 -3.11 -5.58
CA ALA A 28 -10.40 -2.01 -6.41
C ALA A 28 -11.90 -1.75 -6.23
N ASN A 29 -12.71 -2.80 -6.30
CA ASN A 29 -14.16 -2.69 -6.15
C ASN A 29 -14.57 -2.27 -4.74
N GLY A 30 -13.85 -2.75 -3.72
CA GLY A 30 -14.09 -2.33 -2.34
C GLY A 30 -13.86 -0.84 -2.14
N LEU A 31 -12.74 -0.34 -2.64
CA LEU A 31 -12.41 1.09 -2.56
C LEU A 31 -13.43 1.95 -3.33
N LEU A 32 -13.79 1.53 -4.54
CA LEU A 32 -14.82 2.22 -5.33
C LEU A 32 -16.16 2.28 -4.59
N SER A 33 -16.54 1.19 -3.94
CA SER A 33 -17.84 1.09 -3.26
C SER A 33 -17.97 2.05 -2.08
N ILE A 34 -16.87 2.43 -1.44
CA ILE A 34 -16.88 3.38 -0.33
C ILE A 34 -16.61 4.83 -0.76
N GLY A 35 -16.32 5.04 -2.05
CA GLY A 35 -16.14 6.37 -2.61
C GLY A 35 -14.71 6.78 -2.91
N ALA A 36 -13.72 5.90 -2.73
CA ALA A 36 -12.34 6.17 -3.10
C ALA A 36 -12.09 5.90 -4.59
N SER A 37 -10.97 6.41 -5.10
CA SER A 37 -10.50 6.17 -6.46
C SER A 37 -9.26 5.29 -6.41
N PRO A 38 -9.35 3.98 -6.68
CA PRO A 38 -8.19 3.10 -6.66
C PRO A 38 -7.39 3.18 -7.96
N ALA A 39 -6.07 3.08 -7.83
CA ALA A 39 -5.16 2.90 -8.96
C ALA A 39 -4.23 1.73 -8.66
N MET A 40 -4.27 0.70 -9.51
CA MET A 40 -3.37 -0.46 -9.39
C MET A 40 -2.09 -0.15 -10.13
N SER A 41 -1.04 0.23 -9.40
CA SER A 41 0.26 0.56 -9.99
C SER A 41 1.36 -0.22 -9.30
N GLU A 42 2.14 -0.96 -10.09
CA GLU A 42 3.29 -1.74 -9.64
C GLU A 42 4.61 -1.19 -10.20
N ALA A 43 4.55 -0.13 -10.99
CA ALA A 43 5.73 0.43 -11.66
C ALA A 43 6.36 1.55 -10.82
N PRO A 44 7.57 1.36 -10.29
CA PRO A 44 8.26 2.42 -9.54
C PRO A 44 8.51 3.68 -10.39
N GLU A 45 8.55 3.52 -11.70
CA GLU A 45 8.81 4.61 -12.66
C GLU A 45 7.72 5.68 -12.62
N GLU A 46 6.49 5.33 -12.25
CA GLU A 46 5.38 6.28 -12.15
C GLU A 46 4.99 6.62 -10.70
N ALA A 47 5.70 6.04 -9.73
CA ALA A 47 5.37 6.20 -8.32
C ALA A 47 5.42 7.65 -7.87
N GLU A 48 6.44 8.39 -8.26
CA GLU A 48 6.58 9.79 -7.87
C GLU A 48 5.41 10.64 -8.36
N ASP A 49 4.99 10.44 -9.61
CA ASP A 49 3.87 11.17 -10.19
C ASP A 49 2.56 10.86 -9.46
N PHE A 50 2.28 9.58 -9.24
CA PHE A 50 1.05 9.17 -8.55
C PHE A 50 1.02 9.59 -7.09
N TYR A 51 2.13 9.41 -6.37
CA TYR A 51 2.14 9.61 -4.92
C TYR A 51 2.06 11.08 -4.52
N GLN A 52 2.44 12.00 -5.41
CA GLN A 52 2.25 13.43 -5.18
C GLN A 52 0.78 13.81 -5.05
N VAL A 53 -0.10 13.13 -5.76
CA VAL A 53 -1.54 13.43 -5.78
C VAL A 53 -2.37 12.40 -5.02
N ALA A 54 -1.78 11.28 -4.63
CA ALA A 54 -2.48 10.24 -3.88
C ALA A 54 -2.67 10.63 -2.42
N SER A 55 -3.79 10.21 -1.85
CA SER A 55 -4.05 10.34 -0.41
C SER A 55 -3.48 9.20 0.41
N GLY A 56 -3.11 8.10 -0.23
CA GLY A 56 -2.51 6.95 0.44
C GLY A 56 -1.98 5.91 -0.52
N LEU A 57 -1.12 5.04 0.01
CA LEU A 57 -0.55 3.89 -0.69
C LEU A 57 -0.84 2.64 0.12
N LEU A 58 -1.48 1.66 -0.53
CA LEU A 58 -1.65 0.32 0.03
C LEU A 58 -0.54 -0.58 -0.52
N ILE A 59 0.19 -1.24 0.36
CA ILE A 59 1.17 -2.27 0.02
C ILE A 59 0.73 -3.58 0.65
N ASN A 60 0.45 -4.58 -0.17
CA ASN A 60 0.08 -5.93 0.24
C ASN A 60 1.06 -6.91 -0.41
N ILE A 61 1.73 -7.72 0.41
CA ILE A 61 2.81 -8.61 -0.05
C ILE A 61 2.37 -10.04 -0.30
N GLY A 62 1.07 -10.25 -0.56
CA GLY A 62 0.54 -11.62 -0.79
C GLY A 62 1.22 -12.37 -1.92
N THR A 63 1.69 -11.68 -2.97
CA THR A 63 2.43 -12.26 -4.09
C THR A 63 3.90 -11.83 -4.08
N LEU A 64 4.53 -11.85 -2.91
CA LEU A 64 5.93 -11.47 -2.74
C LEU A 64 6.85 -12.48 -3.44
N THR A 65 7.77 -11.98 -4.26
CA THR A 65 8.83 -12.75 -4.93
C THR A 65 10.11 -11.95 -4.98
N HIS A 66 11.23 -12.59 -5.33
CA HIS A 66 12.50 -11.89 -5.53
C HIS A 66 12.39 -10.80 -6.60
N ASN A 67 11.50 -10.97 -7.57
CA ASN A 67 11.38 -10.04 -8.67
C ASN A 67 10.74 -8.71 -8.25
N ASN A 68 9.96 -8.69 -7.17
CA ASN A 68 9.29 -7.46 -6.73
C ASN A 68 9.80 -6.86 -5.42
N GLU A 69 10.74 -7.49 -4.75
CA GLU A 69 11.28 -6.98 -3.48
C GLU A 69 11.90 -5.59 -3.61
N ALA A 70 12.76 -5.41 -4.60
CA ALA A 70 13.44 -4.13 -4.82
C ALA A 70 12.45 -3.03 -5.17
N ASP A 71 11.44 -3.33 -5.97
CA ASP A 71 10.38 -2.39 -6.35
C ASP A 71 9.56 -1.96 -5.14
N LEU A 72 9.20 -2.90 -4.27
CA LEU A 72 8.46 -2.59 -3.04
C LEU A 72 9.23 -1.66 -2.12
N ILE A 73 10.52 -1.91 -1.94
CA ILE A 73 11.38 -1.04 -1.13
C ILE A 73 11.46 0.35 -1.75
N LYS A 74 11.62 0.41 -3.07
CA LYS A 74 11.73 1.68 -3.80
C LYS A 74 10.46 2.52 -3.67
N ILE A 75 9.29 1.93 -3.89
CA ILE A 75 8.03 2.67 -3.76
C ILE A 75 7.76 3.11 -2.33
N GLY A 76 8.13 2.30 -1.34
CA GLY A 76 8.03 2.70 0.06
C GLY A 76 8.86 3.93 0.38
N LYS A 77 10.09 3.99 -0.14
CA LYS A 77 10.96 5.16 0.03
C LYS A 77 10.39 6.40 -0.66
N ILE A 78 9.88 6.26 -1.86
CA ILE A 78 9.27 7.37 -2.60
C ILE A 78 8.07 7.92 -1.83
N ALA A 79 7.19 7.05 -1.34
CA ALA A 79 6.05 7.47 -0.53
C ALA A 79 6.48 8.23 0.73
N ASN A 80 7.53 7.77 1.40
CA ASN A 80 8.08 8.45 2.57
C ASN A 80 8.62 9.84 2.24
N GLN A 81 9.37 9.95 1.15
CA GLN A 81 9.93 11.24 0.71
C GLN A 81 8.84 12.26 0.40
N LEU A 82 7.72 11.81 -0.13
CA LEU A 82 6.59 12.66 -0.51
C LEU A 82 5.57 12.84 0.63
N GLY A 83 5.76 12.16 1.75
CA GLY A 83 4.82 12.24 2.87
C GLY A 83 3.50 11.51 2.64
N THR A 84 3.45 10.62 1.65
CA THR A 84 2.26 9.83 1.35
C THR A 84 2.06 8.74 2.40
N PRO A 85 0.92 8.67 3.08
CA PRO A 85 0.66 7.62 4.08
C PRO A 85 0.67 6.23 3.46
N ILE A 86 1.24 5.26 4.19
CA ILE A 86 1.30 3.87 3.76
C ILE A 86 0.48 3.00 4.71
N VAL A 87 -0.38 2.15 4.15
CA VAL A 87 -0.96 1.00 4.84
C VAL A 87 -0.26 -0.24 4.32
N PHE A 88 0.37 -0.97 5.22
CA PHE A 88 1.14 -2.17 4.88
C PHE A 88 0.45 -3.42 5.41
N ASP A 89 0.18 -4.37 4.51
CA ASP A 89 -0.40 -5.66 4.85
C ASP A 89 0.66 -6.76 4.64
N PRO A 90 1.27 -7.24 5.74
CA PRO A 90 2.32 -8.26 5.68
C PRO A 90 1.73 -9.68 5.59
N VAL A 91 1.01 -9.97 4.53
CA VAL A 91 0.34 -11.25 4.32
C VAL A 91 1.29 -12.43 4.57
N ALA A 92 0.87 -13.36 5.40
CA ALA A 92 1.58 -14.60 5.74
C ALA A 92 2.96 -14.39 6.38
N VAL A 93 3.22 -13.24 6.98
CA VAL A 93 4.50 -12.97 7.65
C VAL A 93 4.81 -13.98 8.76
N GLY A 94 3.80 -14.48 9.44
CA GLY A 94 3.97 -15.49 10.49
C GLY A 94 4.30 -16.88 10.00
N ALA A 95 4.08 -17.17 8.72
CA ALA A 95 4.20 -18.51 8.16
C ALA A 95 5.53 -18.78 7.44
N SER A 96 6.31 -17.73 7.12
CA SER A 96 7.47 -17.85 6.23
C SER A 96 8.63 -17.03 6.75
N GLN A 97 9.81 -17.64 6.88
CA GLN A 97 11.03 -16.92 7.26
C GLN A 97 11.40 -15.89 6.20
N TYR A 98 11.20 -16.20 4.93
CA TYR A 98 11.43 -15.29 3.83
C TYR A 98 10.61 -14.00 3.99
N ARG A 99 9.33 -14.13 4.32
CA ARG A 99 8.45 -12.98 4.54
C ARG A 99 8.79 -12.20 5.80
N LYS A 100 9.19 -12.90 6.86
CA LYS A 100 9.68 -12.25 8.10
C LYS A 100 10.89 -11.37 7.82
N ASP A 101 11.85 -11.90 7.07
CA ASP A 101 13.08 -11.18 6.74
C ASP A 101 12.79 -9.97 5.86
N PHE A 102 11.94 -10.13 4.85
CA PHE A 102 11.53 -9.00 4.02
C PHE A 102 10.84 -7.92 4.84
N CYS A 103 9.87 -8.28 5.66
CA CYS A 103 9.12 -7.30 6.46
C CYS A 103 10.04 -6.57 7.44
N LYS A 104 10.98 -7.27 8.05
CA LYS A 104 11.96 -6.68 8.95
C LYS A 104 12.79 -5.63 8.22
N ASN A 105 13.32 -5.95 7.05
CA ASN A 105 14.11 -5.04 6.24
C ASN A 105 13.28 -3.87 5.72
N PHE A 106 12.05 -4.12 5.31
CA PHE A 106 11.12 -3.11 4.83
C PHE A 106 10.78 -2.09 5.93
N LEU A 107 10.55 -2.56 7.15
CA LEU A 107 10.19 -1.70 8.29
C LEU A 107 11.37 -0.89 8.85
N ILE A 108 12.61 -1.36 8.66
CA ILE A 108 13.81 -0.64 9.07
C ILE A 108 14.20 0.44 8.07
N ALA A 109 13.79 0.31 6.81
CA ALA A 109 14.05 1.34 5.80
C ALA A 109 13.50 2.69 6.28
N PRO A 110 14.23 3.81 6.07
CA PRO A 110 14.07 4.99 6.90
C PRO A 110 12.70 5.64 6.85
N CYS A 111 12.18 5.88 8.04
CA CYS A 111 11.17 6.90 8.37
C CYS A 111 9.86 6.85 7.58
N PHE A 112 9.00 5.89 7.90
CA PHE A 112 7.61 5.97 7.48
C PHE A 112 6.89 7.04 8.32
N LEU A 113 6.49 8.13 7.71
CA LEU A 113 5.82 9.23 8.39
C LEU A 113 4.44 8.85 8.92
N LYS A 114 3.72 8.04 8.17
CA LYS A 114 2.43 7.48 8.57
C LYS A 114 2.36 6.04 8.09
N PHE A 115 2.39 5.14 9.02
CA PHE A 115 2.47 3.72 8.74
C PHE A 115 1.47 2.96 9.60
N ARG A 116 0.71 2.11 8.98
CA ARG A 116 -0.17 1.18 9.68
C ARG A 116 0.10 -0.24 9.18
N ILE A 117 0.32 -1.14 10.13
CA ILE A 117 0.35 -2.56 9.85
C ILE A 117 -1.06 -3.07 10.03
N ASP A 118 -1.60 -3.67 9.00
CA ASP A 118 -2.83 -4.42 9.12
C ASP A 118 -2.45 -5.90 9.33
N PRO A 119 -2.70 -6.45 10.52
CA PRO A 119 -2.40 -7.86 10.77
C PRO A 119 -3.47 -8.74 10.11
N ALA A 120 -3.63 -8.64 8.81
CA ALA A 120 -4.61 -9.42 8.09
C ALA A 120 -4.27 -10.90 8.14
N GLY A 121 -5.06 -11.62 8.90
CA GLY A 121 -5.13 -13.05 8.90
C GLY A 121 -4.02 -13.76 9.66
N PRO A 122 -4.18 -15.05 9.80
CA PRO A 122 -3.18 -15.89 10.45
C PRO A 122 -1.90 -15.99 9.62
#